data_b8918f550bcac27cb5756ff9c35c7ce7
#
_entry.id   b8918f550bcac27cb5756ff9c35c7ce7
#
_cell.length_a   1.000
_cell.length_b   1.000
_cell.length_c   1.000
_cell.angle_alpha   90.00
_cell.angle_beta   90.00
_cell.angle_gamma   90.00
#
_symmetry.space_group_name_H-M   'P 1'
#
loop_
_entity.id
_entity.type
_entity.pdbx_description
1 polymer ?
#
loop_
_entity_poly.entity_id
_entity_poly.type
_entity_poly.pdbx_seq_one_letter_code
_entity_poly.pdbx_strand_id
1 'polypeptide(L)'
;MSDTRFGYTLMTEQSGPREIVEYAGAAERAGFDFEVMSDHYFPWLDEQGHAAYAWSMLGAVTQVTERVDLMTFVTCPIMRYHPAVVAQKAATIGLLSDNRFTLGLGAGENLNEHVVGQGWPPVNVRHEMLDEAVDIISALFDGGYVSYKGDHYRVDSAKLWDLPEQRVPIGMAISGDQSIGRFAPKTDAMIAVEPNPDLVSAWEQAAPGTQRRIGQIPVSWDPDRDEAVRRAREQFRWFAGGWKVNAELPGPAGFAGATQFVRDDDVASSIPCGPDVQPIVDTVGAFWKAGFTDVAMVQIGDERQRDFLRFAESELLPALREVAP
;
A
#
# COMPACT_ATOMS: atom_id res chain seq x y z
N MET A 1 2.61 4.34 26.15
CA MET A 1 3.47 4.37 24.96
C MET A 1 2.56 4.69 23.81
N SER A 2 2.95 5.57 22.94
CA SER A 2 2.18 5.91 21.72
C SER A 2 1.98 4.63 20.90
N ASP A 3 0.71 4.35 20.49
CA ASP A 3 0.39 3.24 19.57
C ASP A 3 0.71 3.58 18.09
N THR A 4 1.38 4.71 17.87
CA THR A 4 1.71 5.21 16.53
C THR A 4 2.89 4.46 15.94
N ARG A 5 2.74 4.02 14.70
CA ARG A 5 3.72 3.19 14.01
C ARG A 5 4.18 3.84 12.71
N PHE A 6 5.46 3.65 12.39
CA PHE A 6 6.11 4.20 11.19
C PHE A 6 6.50 3.08 10.24
N GLY A 7 6.03 3.19 9.00
CA GLY A 7 6.29 2.20 7.97
C GLY A 7 7.22 2.68 6.87
N TYR A 8 7.85 1.71 6.22
CA TYR A 8 8.62 1.91 5.01
C TYR A 8 7.93 1.25 3.82
N THR A 9 7.94 1.92 2.67
CA THR A 9 7.32 1.37 1.45
C THR A 9 8.36 0.72 0.55
N LEU A 10 8.19 -0.56 0.32
CA LEU A 10 8.89 -1.36 -0.69
C LEU A 10 8.15 -1.18 -2.03
N MET A 11 8.52 -0.15 -2.77
CA MET A 11 7.87 0.20 -4.03
C MET A 11 8.45 -0.62 -5.18
N THR A 12 7.66 -1.58 -5.70
CA THR A 12 8.10 -2.49 -6.75
C THR A 12 8.34 -1.81 -8.09
N GLU A 13 7.82 -0.61 -8.28
CA GLU A 13 7.88 0.16 -9.52
C GLU A 13 9.21 0.89 -9.70
N GLN A 14 9.96 1.16 -8.62
CA GLN A 14 11.18 1.97 -8.69
C GLN A 14 12.46 1.23 -8.32
N SER A 15 12.36 0.02 -7.78
CA SER A 15 13.54 -0.74 -7.34
C SER A 15 13.53 -2.15 -7.90
N GLY A 16 14.70 -2.67 -8.21
CA GLY A 16 14.86 -4.04 -8.69
C GLY A 16 14.62 -5.09 -7.60
N PRO A 17 14.36 -6.35 -7.97
CA PRO A 17 13.99 -7.39 -7.01
C PRO A 17 15.03 -7.64 -5.90
N ARG A 18 16.32 -7.52 -6.20
CA ARG A 18 17.39 -7.76 -5.21
C ARG A 18 17.51 -6.59 -4.24
N GLU A 19 17.39 -5.39 -4.78
CA GLU A 19 17.42 -4.14 -4.04
C GLU A 19 16.24 -4.07 -3.04
N ILE A 20 15.02 -4.44 -3.45
CA ILE A 20 13.85 -4.50 -2.56
C ILE A 20 14.11 -5.40 -1.35
N VAL A 21 14.67 -6.59 -1.54
CA VAL A 21 15.00 -7.52 -0.42
C VAL A 21 16.07 -6.92 0.49
N GLU A 22 17.08 -6.25 -0.06
CA GLU A 22 18.10 -5.56 0.72
C GLU A 22 17.51 -4.42 1.54
N TYR A 23 16.62 -3.60 0.92
CA TYR A 23 15.99 -2.46 1.59
C TYR A 23 15.05 -2.89 2.70
N ALA A 24 14.32 -3.99 2.54
CA ALA A 24 13.48 -4.54 3.61
C ALA A 24 14.29 -4.83 4.88
N GLY A 25 15.36 -5.62 4.76
CA GLY A 25 16.23 -5.89 5.92
C GLY A 25 16.90 -4.63 6.49
N ALA A 26 17.19 -3.63 5.64
CA ALA A 26 17.77 -2.37 6.08
C ALA A 26 16.74 -1.47 6.78
N ALA A 27 15.48 -1.43 6.34
CA ALA A 27 14.40 -0.68 6.97
C ALA A 27 14.07 -1.24 8.36
N GLU A 28 14.03 -2.57 8.51
CA GLU A 28 13.88 -3.18 9.83
C GLU A 28 15.03 -2.80 10.78
N ARG A 29 16.28 -2.79 10.30
CA ARG A 29 17.43 -2.38 11.12
C ARG A 29 17.41 -0.89 11.46
N ALA A 30 16.95 -0.05 10.55
CA ALA A 30 16.78 1.39 10.78
C ALA A 30 15.70 1.69 11.83
N GLY A 31 14.82 0.73 12.15
CA GLY A 31 13.85 0.83 13.22
C GLY A 31 12.44 1.16 12.76
N PHE A 32 12.09 0.93 11.51
CA PHE A 32 10.70 0.96 11.06
C PHE A 32 9.90 -0.16 11.74
N ASP A 33 8.61 0.10 11.97
CA ASP A 33 7.71 -0.81 12.69
C ASP A 33 6.97 -1.77 11.75
N PHE A 34 6.79 -1.37 10.49
CA PHE A 34 6.14 -2.18 9.45
C PHE A 34 6.63 -1.81 8.05
N GLU A 35 6.37 -2.69 7.10
CA GLU A 35 6.68 -2.48 5.69
C GLU A 35 5.46 -2.77 4.83
N VAL A 36 5.24 -1.91 3.84
CA VAL A 36 4.16 -2.09 2.86
C VAL A 36 4.74 -2.27 1.47
N MET A 37 4.16 -3.17 0.68
CA MET A 37 4.62 -3.47 -0.67
C MET A 37 3.52 -3.20 -1.70
N SER A 38 3.84 -2.40 -2.72
CA SER A 38 2.97 -2.20 -3.87
C SER A 38 2.83 -3.49 -4.69
N ASP A 39 1.63 -3.78 -5.20
CA ASP A 39 1.35 -4.96 -6.05
C ASP A 39 1.01 -4.50 -7.47
N HIS A 40 2.02 -4.09 -8.20
CA HIS A 40 1.93 -3.53 -9.54
C HIS A 40 2.38 -4.50 -10.62
N TYR A 41 1.85 -4.33 -11.84
CA TYR A 41 2.31 -4.96 -13.07
C TYR A 41 3.08 -3.97 -13.95
N PHE A 42 2.72 -2.69 -13.86
CA PHE A 42 3.41 -1.58 -14.51
C PHE A 42 3.87 -0.54 -13.50
N PRO A 43 4.98 0.17 -13.76
CA PRO A 43 5.26 1.42 -13.08
C PRO A 43 4.21 2.49 -13.45
N TRP A 44 4.08 3.53 -12.65
CA TRP A 44 3.22 4.67 -12.95
C TRP A 44 3.77 5.50 -14.13
N LEU A 45 5.08 5.59 -14.21
CA LEU A 45 5.83 6.27 -15.27
C LEU A 45 7.01 5.40 -15.69
N ASP A 46 7.36 5.44 -16.96
CA ASP A 46 8.49 4.65 -17.50
C ASP A 46 9.82 4.96 -16.81
N GLU A 47 9.97 6.19 -16.28
CA GLU A 47 11.15 6.63 -15.55
C GLU A 47 11.40 5.86 -14.24
N GLN A 48 10.39 5.20 -13.66
CA GLN A 48 10.56 4.34 -12.48
C GLN A 48 11.26 3.02 -12.81
N GLY A 49 10.99 2.44 -13.98
CA GLY A 49 11.81 1.42 -14.63
C GLY A 49 11.64 -0.03 -14.16
N HIS A 50 10.81 -0.30 -13.15
CA HIS A 50 10.63 -1.63 -12.57
C HIS A 50 9.15 -1.99 -12.38
N ALA A 51 8.85 -3.28 -12.21
CA ALA A 51 7.57 -3.80 -11.73
C ALA A 51 7.73 -5.27 -11.30
N ALA A 52 8.44 -5.50 -10.21
CA ALA A 52 8.66 -6.85 -9.69
C ALA A 52 7.36 -7.45 -9.14
N TYR A 53 7.18 -8.76 -9.30
CA TYR A 53 5.99 -9.46 -8.79
C TYR A 53 5.97 -9.47 -7.25
N ALA A 54 5.09 -8.68 -6.66
CA ALA A 54 5.02 -8.40 -5.23
C ALA A 54 4.98 -9.66 -4.35
N TRP A 55 4.21 -10.68 -4.73
CA TRP A 55 4.07 -11.90 -3.93
C TRP A 55 5.34 -12.76 -3.87
N SER A 56 6.15 -12.78 -4.94
CA SER A 56 7.48 -13.39 -4.89
C SER A 56 8.43 -12.57 -4.03
N MET A 57 8.32 -11.24 -4.10
CA MET A 57 9.13 -10.35 -3.28
C MET A 57 8.80 -10.48 -1.80
N LEU A 58 7.51 -10.50 -1.43
CA LEU A 58 7.07 -10.73 -0.05
C LEU A 58 7.64 -12.04 0.52
N GLY A 59 7.60 -13.14 -0.26
CA GLY A 59 8.20 -14.39 0.15
C GLY A 59 9.71 -14.27 0.43
N ALA A 60 10.45 -13.49 -0.35
CA ALA A 60 11.86 -13.24 -0.11
C ALA A 60 12.09 -12.30 1.09
N VAL A 61 11.25 -11.27 1.26
CA VAL A 61 11.32 -10.31 2.37
C VAL A 61 11.10 -11.00 3.72
N THR A 62 10.18 -11.98 3.80
CA THR A 62 10.00 -12.77 5.06
C THR A 62 11.26 -13.49 5.52
N GLN A 63 12.23 -13.74 4.63
CA GLN A 63 13.46 -14.46 4.98
C GLN A 63 14.59 -13.52 5.46
N VAL A 64 14.42 -12.22 5.35
CA VAL A 64 15.40 -11.20 5.76
C VAL A 64 14.87 -10.23 6.82
N THR A 65 13.63 -10.41 7.26
CA THR A 65 12.97 -9.63 8.31
C THR A 65 12.42 -10.55 9.40
N GLU A 66 12.49 -10.12 10.66
CA GLU A 66 12.08 -10.91 11.83
C GLU A 66 11.02 -10.23 12.70
N ARG A 67 10.91 -8.90 12.64
CA ARG A 67 10.08 -8.10 13.57
C ARG A 67 9.03 -7.22 12.90
N VAL A 68 9.37 -6.61 11.75
CA VAL A 68 8.45 -5.71 11.05
C VAL A 68 7.21 -6.46 10.57
N ASP A 69 6.06 -5.83 10.73
CA ASP A 69 4.86 -6.31 10.06
C ASP A 69 4.95 -6.05 8.57
N LEU A 70 4.38 -6.93 7.77
CA LEU A 70 4.37 -6.86 6.31
C LEU A 70 2.94 -6.67 5.79
N MET A 71 2.77 -5.94 4.71
CA MET A 71 1.45 -5.70 4.13
C MET A 71 1.52 -5.48 2.61
N THR A 72 0.52 -5.94 1.86
CA THR A 72 0.30 -5.45 0.49
C THR A 72 -0.38 -4.09 0.52
N PHE A 73 0.06 -3.13 -0.35
CA PHE A 73 -0.49 -1.77 -0.36
C PHE A 73 -0.77 -1.28 -1.79
N VAL A 74 -1.82 -1.80 -2.46
CA VAL A 74 -2.70 -2.87 -2.04
C VAL A 74 -2.83 -3.90 -3.16
N THR A 75 -3.22 -5.13 -2.86
CA THR A 75 -3.56 -6.13 -3.88
C THR A 75 -4.99 -5.92 -4.39
N CYS A 76 -5.19 -6.03 -5.70
CA CYS A 76 -6.50 -6.01 -6.34
C CYS A 76 -6.96 -7.43 -6.69
N PRO A 77 -7.95 -8.02 -5.97
CA PRO A 77 -8.38 -9.41 -6.19
C PRO A 77 -9.56 -9.52 -7.16
N ILE A 78 -9.65 -8.64 -8.18
CA ILE A 78 -10.86 -8.61 -9.02
C ILE A 78 -10.67 -9.09 -10.45
N MET A 79 -9.53 -8.88 -11.08
CA MET A 79 -9.31 -9.28 -12.48
C MET A 79 -8.02 -10.08 -12.66
N ARG A 80 -6.87 -9.48 -12.36
CA ARG A 80 -5.55 -10.10 -12.51
C ARG A 80 -5.38 -11.33 -11.62
N TYR A 81 -6.06 -11.34 -10.48
CA TYR A 81 -6.05 -12.45 -9.52
C TYR A 81 -7.45 -12.94 -9.21
N HIS A 82 -7.62 -14.25 -9.22
CA HIS A 82 -8.83 -14.87 -8.65
C HIS A 82 -8.76 -14.83 -7.10
N PRO A 83 -9.87 -14.50 -6.39
CA PRO A 83 -9.87 -14.37 -4.92
C PRO A 83 -9.33 -15.60 -4.17
N ALA A 84 -9.67 -16.81 -4.61
CA ALA A 84 -9.16 -18.04 -3.99
C ALA A 84 -7.63 -18.17 -4.08
N VAL A 85 -7.01 -17.65 -5.15
CA VAL A 85 -5.56 -17.63 -5.31
C VAL A 85 -4.94 -16.56 -4.41
N VAL A 86 -5.62 -15.42 -4.24
CA VAL A 86 -5.17 -14.38 -3.29
C VAL A 86 -5.21 -14.91 -1.85
N ALA A 87 -6.27 -15.62 -1.46
CA ALA A 87 -6.34 -16.25 -0.15
C ALA A 87 -5.17 -17.23 0.09
N GLN A 88 -4.85 -18.08 -0.91
CA GLN A 88 -3.71 -19.01 -0.82
C GLN A 88 -2.37 -18.28 -0.65
N LYS A 89 -2.12 -17.24 -1.45
CA LYS A 89 -0.91 -16.42 -1.35
C LYS A 89 -0.79 -15.79 0.03
N ALA A 90 -1.87 -15.19 0.53
CA ALA A 90 -1.88 -14.50 1.82
C ALA A 90 -1.67 -15.47 2.99
N ALA A 91 -2.30 -16.63 2.97
CA ALA A 91 -2.06 -17.67 3.97
C ALA A 91 -0.59 -18.13 3.98
N THR A 92 0.00 -18.33 2.79
CA THR A 92 1.40 -18.72 2.66
C THR A 92 2.36 -17.66 3.22
N ILE A 93 2.13 -16.37 2.89
CA ILE A 93 2.95 -15.29 3.46
C ILE A 93 2.71 -15.14 4.97
N GLY A 94 1.48 -15.33 5.44
CA GLY A 94 1.16 -15.34 6.88
C GLY A 94 1.97 -16.38 7.65
N LEU A 95 2.11 -17.58 7.10
CA LEU A 95 2.97 -18.65 7.68
C LEU A 95 4.45 -18.30 7.62
N LEU A 96 4.94 -17.85 6.45
CA LEU A 96 6.37 -17.52 6.26
C LEU A 96 6.83 -16.33 7.11
N SER A 97 5.91 -15.45 7.47
CA SER A 97 6.18 -14.26 8.30
C SER A 97 5.86 -14.46 9.79
N ASP A 98 5.53 -15.67 10.24
CA ASP A 98 5.13 -15.92 11.63
C ASP A 98 3.97 -15.00 12.10
N ASN A 99 2.90 -14.91 11.29
CA ASN A 99 1.70 -14.09 11.51
C ASN A 99 1.92 -12.56 11.49
N ARG A 100 3.03 -12.06 10.93
CA ARG A 100 3.31 -10.63 10.75
C ARG A 100 2.71 -10.03 9.48
N PHE A 101 1.92 -10.77 8.70
CA PHE A 101 1.37 -10.31 7.43
C PHE A 101 -0.08 -9.83 7.55
N THR A 102 -0.38 -8.69 6.92
CA THR A 102 -1.73 -8.16 6.69
C THR A 102 -2.00 -8.09 5.18
N LEU A 103 -3.15 -8.62 4.75
CA LEU A 103 -3.59 -8.55 3.37
C LEU A 103 -4.29 -7.22 3.09
N GLY A 104 -3.59 -6.26 2.50
CA GLY A 104 -4.19 -5.01 2.02
C GLY A 104 -4.87 -5.21 0.67
N LEU A 105 -6.16 -4.87 0.60
CA LEU A 105 -7.00 -5.03 -0.60
C LEU A 105 -7.54 -3.69 -1.10
N GLY A 106 -7.79 -3.60 -2.40
CA GLY A 106 -8.41 -2.45 -3.04
C GLY A 106 -9.10 -2.79 -4.35
N ALA A 107 -9.91 -1.84 -4.86
CA ALA A 107 -10.66 -2.00 -6.10
C ALA A 107 -9.80 -1.85 -7.39
N GLY A 108 -8.50 -1.62 -7.22
CA GLY A 108 -7.49 -1.61 -8.28
C GLY A 108 -7.48 -0.40 -9.19
N GLU A 109 -6.50 -0.41 -10.07
CA GLU A 109 -6.30 0.56 -11.14
C GLU A 109 -6.26 -0.14 -12.51
N ASN A 110 -6.77 0.56 -13.51
CA ASN A 110 -6.70 0.09 -14.89
C ASN A 110 -5.25 -0.17 -15.34
N LEU A 111 -4.30 0.62 -14.83
CA LEU A 111 -2.85 0.46 -15.04
C LEU A 111 -2.39 -0.99 -14.88
N ASN A 112 -2.85 -1.67 -13.84
CA ASN A 112 -2.38 -3.00 -13.46
C ASN A 112 -3.31 -4.12 -13.95
N GLU A 113 -4.60 -3.84 -14.09
CA GLU A 113 -5.60 -4.88 -14.29
C GLU A 113 -5.90 -5.15 -15.78
N HIS A 114 -5.68 -4.16 -16.68
CA HIS A 114 -5.96 -4.32 -18.12
C HIS A 114 -5.11 -5.40 -18.82
N VAL A 115 -4.00 -5.80 -18.23
CA VAL A 115 -3.04 -6.77 -18.81
C VAL A 115 -3.62 -8.16 -19.06
N VAL A 116 -4.74 -8.51 -18.41
CA VAL A 116 -5.43 -9.78 -18.64
C VAL A 116 -6.37 -9.74 -19.85
N GLY A 117 -6.41 -8.61 -20.59
CA GLY A 117 -7.16 -8.48 -21.84
C GLY A 117 -8.67 -8.34 -21.67
N GLN A 118 -9.15 -8.08 -20.46
CA GLN A 118 -10.55 -7.77 -20.17
C GLN A 118 -10.76 -6.26 -20.10
N GLY A 119 -11.99 -5.79 -20.36
CA GLY A 119 -12.34 -4.39 -20.23
C GLY A 119 -12.31 -3.94 -18.76
N TRP A 120 -11.96 -2.67 -18.50
CA TRP A 120 -11.98 -2.11 -17.15
C TRP A 120 -13.41 -1.82 -16.70
N PRO A 121 -13.92 -2.48 -15.64
CA PRO A 121 -15.30 -2.29 -15.20
C PRO A 121 -15.50 -0.92 -14.54
N PRO A 122 -16.71 -0.35 -14.59
CA PRO A 122 -17.02 0.87 -13.84
C PRO A 122 -16.91 0.62 -12.33
N VAL A 123 -16.68 1.68 -11.57
CA VAL A 123 -16.33 1.61 -10.14
C VAL A 123 -17.34 0.83 -9.28
N ASN A 124 -18.64 0.96 -9.57
CA ASN A 124 -19.68 0.21 -8.85
C ASN A 124 -19.53 -1.31 -9.06
N VAL A 125 -19.25 -1.76 -10.27
CA VAL A 125 -19.02 -3.17 -10.59
C VAL A 125 -17.71 -3.66 -9.94
N ARG A 126 -16.66 -2.84 -9.94
CA ARG A 126 -15.41 -3.17 -9.22
C ARG A 126 -15.64 -3.38 -7.72
N HIS A 127 -16.50 -2.54 -7.10
CA HIS A 127 -16.87 -2.71 -5.71
C HIS A 127 -17.69 -3.97 -5.45
N GLU A 128 -18.59 -4.37 -6.37
CA GLU A 128 -19.33 -5.64 -6.30
C GLU A 128 -18.37 -6.84 -6.41
N MET A 129 -17.45 -6.80 -7.36
CA MET A 129 -16.42 -7.82 -7.51
C MET A 129 -15.52 -7.93 -6.26
N LEU A 130 -15.09 -6.79 -5.71
CA LEU A 130 -14.27 -6.77 -4.50
C LEU A 130 -15.02 -7.31 -3.28
N ASP A 131 -16.31 -7.02 -3.17
CA ASP A 131 -17.16 -7.51 -2.08
C ASP A 131 -17.25 -9.06 -2.08
N GLU A 132 -17.55 -9.65 -3.24
CA GLU A 132 -17.53 -11.10 -3.40
C GLU A 132 -16.12 -11.69 -3.16
N ALA A 133 -15.07 -10.97 -3.58
CA ALA A 133 -13.70 -11.40 -3.36
C ALA A 133 -13.35 -11.45 -1.87
N VAL A 134 -13.76 -10.45 -1.09
CA VAL A 134 -13.56 -10.42 0.38
C VAL A 134 -14.31 -11.58 1.05
N ASP A 135 -15.56 -11.84 0.64
CA ASP A 135 -16.35 -12.95 1.18
C ASP A 135 -15.69 -14.32 0.91
N ILE A 136 -15.17 -14.53 -0.32
CA ILE A 136 -14.45 -15.76 -0.69
C ILE A 136 -13.15 -15.91 0.11
N ILE A 137 -12.36 -14.85 0.22
CA ILE A 137 -11.08 -14.84 0.94
C ILE A 137 -11.32 -15.14 2.42
N SER A 138 -12.29 -14.47 3.05
CA SER A 138 -12.65 -14.67 4.46
C SER A 138 -13.11 -16.10 4.72
N ALA A 139 -14.01 -16.62 3.88
CA ALA A 139 -14.49 -18.01 4.02
C ALA A 139 -13.35 -19.03 3.90
N LEU A 140 -12.37 -18.80 3.02
CA LEU A 140 -11.21 -19.68 2.90
C LEU A 140 -10.27 -19.60 4.10
N PHE A 141 -10.14 -18.43 4.73
CA PHE A 141 -9.36 -18.25 5.95
C PHE A 141 -10.00 -18.93 7.18
N ASP A 142 -11.33 -19.10 7.20
CA ASP A 142 -12.02 -19.87 8.25
C ASP A 142 -11.75 -21.37 8.15
N GLY A 143 -11.15 -21.83 7.06
CA GLY A 143 -10.79 -23.24 6.84
C GLY A 143 -11.93 -24.10 6.31
N GLY A 144 -11.62 -25.38 6.02
CA GLY A 144 -12.58 -26.30 5.44
C GLY A 144 -12.73 -26.17 3.92
N TYR A 145 -13.71 -26.89 3.35
CA TYR A 145 -14.04 -26.82 1.93
C TYR A 145 -15.06 -25.72 1.67
N VAL A 146 -14.73 -24.80 0.76
CA VAL A 146 -15.56 -23.67 0.35
C VAL A 146 -16.02 -23.84 -1.08
N SER A 147 -17.33 -23.74 -1.30
CA SER A 147 -17.94 -23.56 -2.62
C SER A 147 -18.72 -22.24 -2.59
N TYR A 148 -18.50 -21.39 -3.59
CA TYR A 148 -19.11 -20.07 -3.71
C TYR A 148 -19.72 -19.89 -5.11
N LYS A 149 -20.88 -19.30 -5.19
CA LYS A 149 -21.54 -18.96 -6.46
C LYS A 149 -22.12 -17.57 -6.37
N GLY A 150 -21.34 -16.58 -6.80
CA GLY A 150 -21.73 -15.20 -6.92
C GLY A 150 -22.08 -14.79 -8.34
N ASP A 151 -22.26 -13.50 -8.51
CA ASP A 151 -22.49 -12.89 -9.82
C ASP A 151 -21.19 -12.74 -10.62
N HIS A 152 -20.05 -12.55 -9.92
CA HIS A 152 -18.74 -12.32 -10.51
C HIS A 152 -17.80 -13.53 -10.39
N TYR A 153 -17.88 -14.27 -9.27
CA TYR A 153 -16.95 -15.37 -9.01
C TYR A 153 -17.66 -16.69 -8.73
N ARG A 154 -16.92 -17.76 -9.04
CA ARG A 154 -17.28 -19.11 -8.64
C ARG A 154 -16.09 -19.81 -8.04
N VAL A 155 -16.31 -20.51 -6.94
CA VAL A 155 -15.34 -21.39 -6.29
C VAL A 155 -15.99 -22.76 -6.15
N ASP A 156 -15.29 -23.81 -6.53
CA ASP A 156 -15.79 -25.18 -6.46
C ASP A 156 -14.87 -26.00 -5.54
N SER A 157 -15.39 -26.31 -4.35
CA SER A 157 -14.75 -27.22 -3.39
C SER A 157 -13.28 -26.88 -3.07
N ALA A 158 -12.95 -25.56 -2.95
CA ALA A 158 -11.60 -25.12 -2.63
C ALA A 158 -11.32 -25.21 -1.12
N LYS A 159 -10.07 -25.52 -0.78
CA LYS A 159 -9.59 -25.56 0.60
C LYS A 159 -8.14 -25.07 0.66
N LEU A 160 -7.83 -24.24 1.64
CA LEU A 160 -6.45 -23.94 2.01
C LEU A 160 -5.93 -25.05 2.93
N TRP A 161 -4.83 -25.67 2.56
CA TRP A 161 -4.24 -26.79 3.34
C TRP A 161 -3.27 -26.28 4.40
N ASP A 162 -2.62 -25.17 4.11
CA ASP A 162 -1.69 -24.50 5.01
C ASP A 162 -2.30 -23.16 5.43
N LEU A 163 -2.76 -23.07 6.67
CA LEU A 163 -3.32 -21.88 7.28
C LEU A 163 -2.50 -21.50 8.50
N PRO A 164 -2.19 -20.20 8.70
CA PRO A 164 -1.60 -19.75 9.96
C PRO A 164 -2.59 -19.93 11.12
N GLU A 165 -2.06 -20.06 12.34
CA GLU A 165 -2.89 -20.21 13.55
C GLU A 165 -3.81 -19.01 13.77
N GLN A 166 -3.31 -17.80 13.46
CA GLN A 166 -4.10 -16.58 13.47
C GLN A 166 -4.57 -16.26 12.05
N ARG A 167 -5.85 -15.95 11.89
CA ARG A 167 -6.39 -15.50 10.61
C ARG A 167 -5.61 -14.29 10.10
N VAL A 168 -5.20 -14.31 8.84
CA VAL A 168 -4.56 -13.15 8.21
C VAL A 168 -5.52 -11.95 8.26
N PRO A 169 -5.13 -10.82 8.88
CA PRO A 169 -5.95 -9.62 8.89
C PRO A 169 -6.11 -9.04 7.47
N ILE A 170 -7.28 -8.43 7.20
CA ILE A 170 -7.58 -7.78 5.93
C ILE A 170 -7.65 -6.27 6.15
N GLY A 171 -6.77 -5.53 5.48
CA GLY A 171 -6.84 -4.07 5.36
C GLY A 171 -7.56 -3.67 4.07
N MET A 172 -8.36 -2.61 4.11
CA MET A 172 -9.15 -2.17 2.96
C MET A 172 -8.82 -0.73 2.57
N ALA A 173 -8.51 -0.54 1.29
CA ALA A 173 -8.34 0.80 0.71
C ALA A 173 -9.70 1.49 0.56
N ILE A 174 -9.84 2.64 1.21
CA ILE A 174 -11.08 3.39 1.33
C ILE A 174 -10.89 4.79 0.73
N SER A 175 -11.88 5.26 -0.06
CA SER A 175 -11.87 6.59 -0.66
C SER A 175 -13.19 7.37 -0.51
N GLY A 176 -14.19 6.81 0.19
CA GLY A 176 -15.49 7.48 0.41
C GLY A 176 -16.56 6.59 1.04
N ASP A 177 -17.73 7.18 1.31
CA ASP A 177 -18.81 6.56 2.08
C ASP A 177 -19.30 5.23 1.54
N GLN A 178 -19.34 5.07 0.21
CA GLN A 178 -19.79 3.81 -0.41
C GLN A 178 -18.85 2.65 -0.10
N SER A 179 -17.53 2.88 -0.13
CA SER A 179 -16.55 1.88 0.23
C SER A 179 -16.56 1.58 1.73
N ILE A 180 -16.75 2.61 2.58
CA ILE A 180 -16.87 2.43 4.03
C ILE A 180 -18.07 1.53 4.37
N GLY A 181 -19.25 1.89 3.91
CA GLY A 181 -20.48 1.15 4.24
C GLY A 181 -20.44 -0.31 3.81
N ARG A 182 -19.70 -0.62 2.74
CA ARG A 182 -19.58 -1.97 2.20
C ARG A 182 -18.52 -2.81 2.91
N PHE A 183 -17.35 -2.23 3.19
CA PHE A 183 -16.17 -3.00 3.59
C PHE A 183 -15.80 -2.89 5.07
N ALA A 184 -16.11 -1.78 5.74
CA ALA A 184 -15.75 -1.61 7.14
C ALA A 184 -16.25 -2.74 8.06
N PRO A 185 -17.48 -3.28 7.89
CA PRO A 185 -17.96 -4.39 8.73
C PRO A 185 -17.26 -5.73 8.47
N LYS A 186 -16.50 -5.87 7.39
CA LYS A 186 -15.91 -7.15 6.92
C LYS A 186 -14.40 -7.20 7.05
N THR A 187 -13.74 -6.09 7.41
CA THR A 187 -12.27 -5.97 7.35
C THR A 187 -11.70 -5.45 8.67
N ASP A 188 -10.40 -5.60 8.86
CA ASP A 188 -9.72 -5.41 10.14
C ASP A 188 -8.98 -4.08 10.24
N ALA A 189 -8.72 -3.41 9.11
CA ALA A 189 -7.99 -2.15 9.05
C ALA A 189 -8.44 -1.27 7.90
N MET A 190 -8.36 0.04 8.09
CA MET A 190 -8.55 1.06 7.06
C MET A 190 -7.21 1.43 6.42
N ILE A 191 -7.20 1.61 5.10
CA ILE A 191 -6.09 2.15 4.33
C ILE A 191 -6.56 3.38 3.57
N ALA A 192 -5.86 4.53 3.70
CA ALA A 192 -6.12 5.71 2.90
C ALA A 192 -4.85 6.55 2.74
N VAL A 193 -4.75 7.29 1.62
CA VAL A 193 -3.56 8.08 1.27
C VAL A 193 -3.76 9.58 1.45
N GLU A 194 -4.90 10.01 2.00
CA GLU A 194 -5.20 11.39 2.32
C GLU A 194 -5.55 11.53 3.80
N PRO A 195 -5.05 12.57 4.51
CA PRO A 195 -5.32 12.79 5.93
C PRO A 195 -6.72 13.41 6.12
N ASN A 196 -7.77 12.63 5.90
CA ASN A 196 -9.16 13.06 5.97
C ASN A 196 -9.83 12.59 7.29
N PRO A 197 -10.09 13.49 8.26
CA PRO A 197 -10.69 13.13 9.54
C PRO A 197 -12.15 12.67 9.41
N ASP A 198 -12.92 13.16 8.42
CA ASP A 198 -14.30 12.75 8.21
C ASP A 198 -14.35 11.29 7.74
N LEU A 199 -13.42 10.89 6.87
CA LEU A 199 -13.27 9.50 6.40
C LEU A 199 -12.95 8.55 7.56
N VAL A 200 -12.02 8.95 8.43
CA VAL A 200 -11.65 8.17 9.63
C VAL A 200 -12.84 8.03 10.58
N SER A 201 -13.54 9.14 10.87
CA SER A 201 -14.72 9.14 11.75
C SER A 201 -15.83 8.24 11.20
N ALA A 202 -16.11 8.31 9.90
CA ALA A 202 -17.10 7.45 9.25
C ALA A 202 -16.72 5.97 9.32
N TRP A 203 -15.44 5.65 9.16
CA TRP A 203 -14.93 4.28 9.31
C TRP A 203 -15.12 3.76 10.74
N GLU A 204 -14.74 4.54 11.75
CA GLU A 204 -14.88 4.16 13.16
C GLU A 204 -16.33 3.91 13.56
N GLN A 205 -17.27 4.68 12.99
CA GLN A 205 -18.70 4.47 13.22
C GLN A 205 -19.22 3.19 12.56
N ALA A 206 -18.69 2.84 11.36
CA ALA A 206 -19.11 1.65 10.63
C ALA A 206 -18.47 0.35 11.13
N ALA A 207 -17.27 0.44 11.71
CA ALA A 207 -16.50 -0.70 12.24
C ALA A 207 -15.98 -0.42 13.67
N PRO A 208 -16.85 -0.39 14.67
CA PRO A 208 -16.43 -0.14 16.06
C PRO A 208 -15.44 -1.20 16.53
N GLY A 209 -14.29 -0.78 17.03
CA GLY A 209 -13.23 -1.66 17.52
C GLY A 209 -12.11 -1.95 16.52
N THR A 210 -12.23 -1.56 15.27
CA THR A 210 -11.13 -1.60 14.31
C THR A 210 -10.07 -0.59 14.72
N GLN A 211 -8.84 -1.06 14.94
CA GLN A 211 -7.81 -0.22 15.58
C GLN A 211 -6.81 0.38 14.60
N ARG A 212 -6.52 -0.28 13.48
CA ARG A 212 -5.51 0.19 12.54
C ARG A 212 -6.09 1.07 11.45
N ARG A 213 -5.52 2.26 11.32
CA ARG A 213 -5.80 3.22 10.25
C ARG A 213 -4.48 3.63 9.63
N ILE A 214 -4.22 3.11 8.44
CA ILE A 214 -2.92 3.09 7.82
C ILE A 214 -2.89 4.11 6.70
N GLY A 215 -2.00 5.08 6.83
CA GLY A 215 -1.72 6.11 5.83
C GLY A 215 -0.42 5.87 5.09
N GLN A 216 -0.22 6.58 3.98
CA GLN A 216 1.04 6.59 3.25
C GLN A 216 1.33 7.98 2.72
N ILE A 217 2.58 8.41 2.82
CA ILE A 217 3.07 9.70 2.30
C ILE A 217 4.27 9.49 1.37
N PRO A 218 4.34 10.19 0.23
CA PRO A 218 5.56 10.28 -0.55
C PRO A 218 6.55 11.23 0.12
N VAL A 219 7.85 10.92 -0.01
CA VAL A 219 8.97 11.74 0.45
C VAL A 219 10.05 11.70 -0.62
N SER A 220 10.64 12.84 -0.95
CA SER A 220 11.84 12.89 -1.77
C SER A 220 12.99 13.48 -0.95
N TRP A 221 13.60 12.65 -0.13
CA TRP A 221 14.77 13.07 0.65
C TRP A 221 16.03 13.08 -0.22
N ASP A 222 16.77 14.14 -0.12
CA ASP A 222 18.10 14.33 -0.71
C ASP A 222 18.83 15.45 0.04
N PRO A 223 20.17 15.38 0.23
CA PRO A 223 20.96 16.50 0.75
C PRO A 223 20.81 17.78 -0.08
N ASP A 224 20.53 17.64 -1.38
CA ASP A 224 20.25 18.75 -2.29
C ASP A 224 18.75 18.82 -2.57
N ARG A 225 18.11 19.93 -2.15
CA ARG A 225 16.67 20.13 -2.31
C ARG A 225 16.24 20.21 -3.78
N ASP A 226 17.03 20.79 -4.65
CA ASP A 226 16.68 20.92 -6.06
C ASP A 226 16.70 19.56 -6.75
N GLU A 227 17.64 18.69 -6.41
CA GLU A 227 17.68 17.30 -6.85
C GLU A 227 16.49 16.49 -6.29
N ALA A 228 16.09 16.73 -5.05
CA ALA A 228 14.90 16.09 -4.47
C ALA A 228 13.63 16.47 -5.24
N VAL A 229 13.43 17.74 -5.56
CA VAL A 229 12.29 18.24 -6.33
C VAL A 229 12.31 17.70 -7.75
N ARG A 230 13.47 17.72 -8.41
CA ARG A 230 13.64 17.20 -9.77
C ARG A 230 13.26 15.70 -9.83
N ARG A 231 13.76 14.90 -8.90
CA ARG A 231 13.44 13.46 -8.81
C ARG A 231 11.96 13.20 -8.56
N ALA A 232 11.37 13.93 -7.62
CA ALA A 232 9.95 13.81 -7.33
C ALA A 232 9.10 14.17 -8.54
N ARG A 233 9.44 15.22 -9.29
CA ARG A 233 8.76 15.56 -10.55
C ARG A 233 8.98 14.49 -11.63
N GLU A 234 10.18 13.98 -11.78
CA GLU A 234 10.50 12.96 -12.78
C GLU A 234 9.75 11.66 -12.55
N GLN A 235 9.77 11.14 -11.33
CA GLN A 235 9.27 9.80 -11.02
C GLN A 235 7.90 9.78 -10.34
N PHE A 236 7.42 10.92 -9.79
CA PHE A 236 6.22 10.94 -8.95
C PHE A 236 5.19 12.03 -9.34
N ARG A 237 5.35 12.72 -10.48
CA ARG A 237 4.40 13.74 -10.96
C ARG A 237 2.96 13.22 -11.12
N TRP A 238 2.79 11.91 -11.29
CA TRP A 238 1.49 11.26 -11.36
C TRP A 238 0.65 11.44 -10.08
N PHE A 239 1.30 11.63 -8.95
CA PHE A 239 0.64 11.86 -7.65
C PHE A 239 -0.26 13.10 -7.66
N ALA A 240 0.09 14.12 -8.45
CA ALA A 240 -0.73 15.33 -8.61
C ALA A 240 -2.07 15.09 -9.33
N GLY A 241 -2.27 13.96 -10.01
CA GLY A 241 -3.49 13.64 -10.76
C GLY A 241 -4.70 13.30 -9.89
N GLY A 242 -4.45 12.83 -8.67
CA GLY A 242 -5.47 12.37 -7.74
C GLY A 242 -6.09 11.02 -8.13
N TRP A 243 -6.63 10.32 -7.13
CA TRP A 243 -7.08 8.93 -7.28
C TRP A 243 -8.16 8.72 -8.36
N LYS A 244 -9.10 9.65 -8.52
CA LYS A 244 -10.19 9.51 -9.50
C LYS A 244 -9.70 9.42 -10.95
N VAL A 245 -8.57 10.06 -11.25
CA VAL A 245 -7.91 9.99 -12.56
C VAL A 245 -7.00 8.75 -12.61
N ASN A 246 -6.19 8.57 -11.58
CA ASN A 246 -5.18 7.52 -11.53
C ASN A 246 -5.78 6.12 -11.64
N ALA A 247 -6.96 5.88 -11.06
CA ALA A 247 -7.65 4.60 -11.16
C ALA A 247 -8.10 4.21 -12.59
N GLU A 248 -8.20 5.18 -13.50
CA GLU A 248 -8.79 4.95 -14.83
C GLU A 248 -7.74 4.89 -15.97
N LEU A 249 -6.55 5.41 -15.78
CA LEU A 249 -5.51 5.45 -16.81
C LEU A 249 -4.89 4.06 -17.04
N PRO A 250 -4.81 3.58 -18.31
CA PRO A 250 -4.46 2.19 -18.61
C PRO A 250 -2.96 1.91 -18.75
N GLY A 251 -2.08 2.87 -18.55
CA GLY A 251 -0.65 2.62 -18.73
C GLY A 251 0.23 3.85 -18.55
N PRO A 252 1.57 3.68 -18.43
CA PRO A 252 2.52 4.76 -18.18
C PRO A 252 2.42 5.93 -19.15
N ALA A 253 2.19 5.66 -20.44
CA ALA A 253 2.00 6.72 -21.45
C ALA A 253 0.77 7.62 -21.15
N GLY A 254 -0.31 7.05 -20.57
CA GLY A 254 -1.47 7.80 -20.13
C GLY A 254 -1.12 8.73 -18.96
N PHE A 255 -0.38 8.23 -17.98
CA PHE A 255 0.11 9.03 -16.84
C PHE A 255 1.08 10.11 -17.28
N ALA A 256 2.04 9.79 -18.14
CA ALA A 256 2.97 10.77 -18.70
C ALA A 256 2.24 11.90 -19.43
N GLY A 257 1.23 11.56 -20.25
CA GLY A 257 0.39 12.54 -20.95
C GLY A 257 -0.45 13.41 -20.02
N ALA A 258 -1.11 12.78 -19.03
CA ALA A 258 -1.96 13.49 -18.07
C ALA A 258 -1.18 14.46 -17.18
N THR A 259 0.09 14.19 -16.92
CA THR A 259 0.94 14.94 -15.97
C THR A 259 2.05 15.74 -16.64
N GLN A 260 2.04 15.90 -17.97
CA GLN A 260 3.09 16.59 -18.72
C GLN A 260 3.27 18.08 -18.33
N PHE A 261 2.25 18.71 -17.76
CA PHE A 261 2.26 20.12 -17.36
C PHE A 261 2.51 20.34 -15.86
N VAL A 262 2.70 19.25 -15.09
CA VAL A 262 3.06 19.35 -13.67
C VAL A 262 4.45 19.96 -13.53
N ARG A 263 4.55 21.02 -12.72
CA ARG A 263 5.77 21.78 -12.50
C ARG A 263 6.45 21.39 -11.20
N ASP A 264 7.68 21.82 -11.03
CA ASP A 264 8.46 21.58 -9.82
C ASP A 264 7.76 22.14 -8.58
N ASP A 265 7.17 23.35 -8.67
CA ASP A 265 6.42 23.95 -7.55
C ASP A 265 5.15 23.15 -7.19
N ASP A 266 4.46 22.58 -8.17
CA ASP A 266 3.27 21.75 -7.92
C ASP A 266 3.64 20.50 -7.11
N VAL A 267 4.76 19.85 -7.47
CA VAL A 267 5.29 18.68 -6.75
C VAL A 267 5.80 19.08 -5.36
N ALA A 268 6.61 20.12 -5.26
CA ALA A 268 7.20 20.57 -3.99
C ALA A 268 6.17 21.08 -2.97
N SER A 269 4.96 21.46 -3.43
CA SER A 269 3.85 21.84 -2.55
C SER A 269 3.12 20.63 -1.94
N SER A 270 3.26 19.45 -2.55
CA SER A 270 2.50 18.24 -2.20
C SER A 270 3.38 17.14 -1.59
N ILE A 271 4.66 17.16 -1.87
CA ILE A 271 5.63 16.14 -1.46
C ILE A 271 6.77 16.82 -0.67
N PRO A 272 7.07 16.41 0.57
CA PRO A 272 8.25 16.84 1.27
C PRO A 272 9.51 16.52 0.47
N CYS A 273 10.26 17.57 0.07
CA CYS A 273 11.48 17.47 -0.73
C CYS A 273 12.65 18.13 -0.02
N GLY A 274 13.79 17.46 0.02
CA GLY A 274 15.06 17.98 0.56
C GLY A 274 15.52 17.30 1.84
N PRO A 275 16.56 17.88 2.49
CA PRO A 275 17.23 17.25 3.64
C PRO A 275 16.48 17.41 4.97
N ASP A 276 15.54 18.35 5.06
CA ASP A 276 14.94 18.76 6.33
C ASP A 276 13.95 17.72 6.86
N VAL A 277 14.06 17.38 8.14
CA VAL A 277 13.14 16.47 8.85
C VAL A 277 11.75 17.09 9.01
N GLN A 278 11.67 18.39 9.28
CA GLN A 278 10.42 19.03 9.72
C GLN A 278 9.26 18.93 8.73
N PRO A 279 9.44 19.11 7.40
CA PRO A 279 8.36 18.94 6.44
C PRO A 279 7.77 17.51 6.43
N ILE A 280 8.60 16.49 6.69
CA ILE A 280 8.13 15.09 6.79
C ILE A 280 7.32 14.91 8.08
N VAL A 281 7.84 15.41 9.20
CA VAL A 281 7.15 15.37 10.51
C VAL A 281 5.80 16.10 10.45
N ASP A 282 5.73 17.27 9.81
CA ASP A 282 4.49 18.02 9.64
C ASP A 282 3.46 17.26 8.80
N THR A 283 3.91 16.60 7.74
CA THR A 283 3.05 15.79 6.86
C THR A 283 2.51 14.56 7.60
N VAL A 284 3.35 13.82 8.32
CA VAL A 284 2.92 12.70 9.18
C VAL A 284 1.97 13.20 10.27
N GLY A 285 2.27 14.36 10.87
CA GLY A 285 1.43 15.01 11.88
C GLY A 285 0.01 15.35 11.40
N ALA A 286 -0.18 15.60 10.09
CA ALA A 286 -1.50 15.80 9.52
C ALA A 286 -2.32 14.48 9.54
N PHE A 287 -1.70 13.34 9.27
CA PHE A 287 -2.35 12.02 9.39
C PHE A 287 -2.73 11.72 10.83
N TRP A 288 -1.87 11.98 11.80
CA TRP A 288 -2.23 11.78 13.22
C TRP A 288 -3.43 12.64 13.64
N LYS A 289 -3.42 13.92 13.26
CA LYS A 289 -4.54 14.84 13.55
C LYS A 289 -5.84 14.35 12.91
N ALA A 290 -5.77 13.67 11.78
CA ALA A 290 -6.91 13.03 11.13
C ALA A 290 -7.33 11.70 11.78
N GLY A 291 -6.55 11.16 12.73
CA GLY A 291 -6.87 9.93 13.46
C GLY A 291 -6.18 8.67 12.94
N PHE A 292 -5.19 8.77 12.05
CA PHE A 292 -4.40 7.62 11.61
C PHE A 292 -3.46 7.13 12.73
N THR A 293 -3.26 5.82 12.79
CA THR A 293 -2.38 5.17 13.77
C THR A 293 -1.03 4.77 13.17
N ASP A 294 -1.01 4.49 11.88
CA ASP A 294 0.14 3.95 11.15
C ASP A 294 0.39 4.83 9.91
N VAL A 295 1.62 5.25 9.68
CA VAL A 295 1.97 6.03 8.48
C VAL A 295 3.22 5.45 7.82
N ALA A 296 3.07 4.95 6.58
CA ALA A 296 4.17 4.50 5.75
C ALA A 296 4.78 5.64 4.94
N MET A 297 6.07 5.59 4.71
CA MET A 297 6.80 6.56 3.91
C MET A 297 7.31 5.92 2.62
N VAL A 298 7.09 6.59 1.49
CA VAL A 298 7.62 6.22 0.18
C VAL A 298 8.78 7.14 -0.14
N GLN A 299 10.02 6.67 0.03
CA GLN A 299 11.16 7.40 -0.51
C GLN A 299 11.17 7.28 -2.03
N ILE A 300 11.18 8.39 -2.73
CA ILE A 300 11.19 8.45 -4.19
C ILE A 300 12.63 8.26 -4.72
N GLY A 301 12.78 7.37 -5.72
CA GLY A 301 14.04 7.10 -6.41
C GLY A 301 14.88 5.99 -5.77
N ASP A 302 15.23 4.98 -6.58
CA ASP A 302 16.04 3.83 -6.14
C ASP A 302 17.42 4.25 -5.63
N GLU A 303 18.03 5.23 -6.26
CA GLU A 303 19.39 5.70 -5.97
C GLU A 303 19.54 6.35 -4.57
N ARG A 304 18.43 6.67 -3.90
CA ARG A 304 18.44 7.32 -2.57
C ARG A 304 17.92 6.44 -1.43
N GLN A 305 17.49 5.22 -1.69
CA GLN A 305 16.91 4.35 -0.66
C GLN A 305 17.88 4.11 0.51
N ARG A 306 19.13 3.75 0.23
CA ARG A 306 20.12 3.49 1.29
C ARG A 306 20.47 4.73 2.11
N ASP A 307 20.55 5.89 1.45
CA ASP A 307 20.83 7.16 2.13
C ASP A 307 19.65 7.59 2.99
N PHE A 308 18.43 7.46 2.46
CA PHE A 308 17.20 7.73 3.20
C PHE A 308 17.06 6.83 4.43
N LEU A 309 17.37 5.55 4.33
CA LEU A 309 17.29 4.64 5.48
C LEU A 309 18.29 5.03 6.58
N ARG A 310 19.49 5.48 6.23
CA ARG A 310 20.44 6.03 7.22
C ARG A 310 19.95 7.31 7.86
N PHE A 311 19.40 8.22 7.08
CA PHE A 311 18.75 9.43 7.57
C PHE A 311 17.55 9.11 8.47
N ALA A 312 16.73 8.13 8.08
CA ALA A 312 15.59 7.72 8.89
C ALA A 312 16.01 7.16 10.26
N GLU A 313 17.06 6.31 10.30
CA GLU A 313 17.60 5.76 11.54
C GLU A 313 18.15 6.86 12.48
N SER A 314 18.94 7.79 11.92
CA SER A 314 19.69 8.76 12.73
C SER A 314 18.88 10.01 13.11
N GLU A 315 17.91 10.42 12.30
CA GLU A 315 17.24 11.72 12.44
C GLU A 315 15.71 11.61 12.39
N LEU A 316 15.14 11.01 11.33
CA LEU A 316 13.71 11.08 11.09
C LEU A 316 12.88 10.27 12.10
N LEU A 317 13.19 9.00 12.33
CA LEU A 317 12.45 8.16 13.27
C LEU A 317 12.56 8.65 14.72
N PRO A 318 13.74 9.10 15.20
CA PRO A 318 13.84 9.77 16.50
C PRO A 318 12.92 11.00 16.61
N ALA A 319 12.95 11.91 15.61
CA ALA A 319 12.12 13.10 15.60
C ALA A 319 10.61 12.78 15.57
N LEU A 320 10.20 11.81 14.75
CA LEU A 320 8.81 11.37 14.69
C LEU A 320 8.33 10.76 16.03
N ARG A 321 9.17 9.96 16.68
CA ARG A 321 8.83 9.33 17.98
C ARG A 321 8.78 10.33 19.13
N GLU A 322 9.53 11.43 19.06
CA GLU A 322 9.49 12.49 20.06
C GLU A 322 8.15 13.24 20.07
N VAL A 323 7.52 13.41 18.88
CA VAL A 323 6.29 14.20 18.72
C VAL A 323 5.02 13.34 18.53
N ALA A 324 5.16 12.01 18.43
CA ALA A 324 4.04 11.09 18.28
C ALA A 324 3.07 11.19 19.47
N PRO A 325 1.73 11.17 19.23
CA PRO A 325 0.70 11.34 20.26
C PRO A 325 0.64 10.16 21.25
#